data_16268f33299256c8faaea5677c271ce0
#
_entry.id   16268f33299256c8faaea5677c271ce0
#
_cell.length_a   1.000
_cell.length_b   1.000
_cell.length_c   1.000
_cell.angle_alpha   90.00
_cell.angle_beta   90.00
_cell.angle_gamma   90.00
#
_symmetry.space_group_name_H-M   'P 1'
#
loop_
_entity.id
_entity.type
_entity.pdbx_description
1 polymer ?
#
loop_
_entity_poly.entity_id
_entity_poly.type
_entity_poly.pdbx_seq_one_letter_code
_entity_poly.pdbx_strand_id
1 'polypeptide(L)'
;AEHVPVGWGAPVYAKLDADLAGAMMSINAVKAVEIGAGFASVAQRGSEHGDELTPEGFVTNHAGGILGGISTGQDVVVTIAIKPTSSIRIPRRSIDKQGNPVTVETNGRHDPCVGIRATPIAEAMMALVLMDHALLHRAQNADVQTATPKIPGSSTHGAVPASKKPTA
;
A
#
# COMPACT_ATOMS: atom_id res chain seq x y z
N ALA A 1 -8.36 -2.02 -1.65
CA ALA A 1 -9.70 -1.42 -1.55
C ALA A 1 -10.39 -1.51 -2.90
N GLU A 2 -11.52 -2.16 -2.91
CA GLU A 2 -12.33 -2.35 -4.12
C GLU A 2 -13.30 -1.18 -4.31
N HIS A 3 -13.70 -0.94 -5.56
CA HIS A 3 -14.70 0.07 -5.92
C HIS A 3 -14.38 1.51 -5.50
N VAL A 4 -13.10 1.86 -5.43
CA VAL A 4 -12.70 3.25 -5.18
C VAL A 4 -13.11 4.11 -6.38
N PRO A 5 -13.91 5.18 -6.20
CA PRO A 5 -14.31 6.03 -7.31
C PRO A 5 -13.13 6.67 -8.03
N VAL A 6 -13.31 6.96 -9.31
CA VAL A 6 -12.34 7.75 -10.09
C VAL A 6 -12.25 9.17 -9.53
N GLY A 7 -11.04 9.72 -9.44
CA GLY A 7 -10.84 11.14 -9.19
C GLY A 7 -10.49 11.51 -7.74
N TRP A 8 -10.32 10.55 -6.83
CA TRP A 8 -9.86 10.84 -5.49
C TRP A 8 -8.34 11.02 -5.47
N GLY A 9 -7.88 12.07 -4.81
CA GLY A 9 -6.48 12.47 -4.79
C GLY A 9 -6.21 13.74 -5.61
N ALA A 10 -4.96 14.17 -5.63
CA ALA A 10 -4.52 15.37 -6.32
C ALA A 10 -3.14 15.16 -7.00
N PRO A 11 -2.80 15.94 -8.04
CA PRO A 11 -1.61 15.64 -8.85
C PRO A 11 -0.28 16.15 -8.25
N VAL A 12 -0.31 17.06 -7.28
CA VAL A 12 0.90 17.69 -6.73
C VAL A 12 1.01 17.49 -5.21
N TYR A 13 0.09 18.05 -4.47
CA TYR A 13 -0.05 17.85 -3.03
C TYR A 13 -1.24 16.94 -2.78
N ALA A 14 -1.27 16.23 -1.66
CA ALA A 14 -2.30 15.25 -1.35
C ALA A 14 -2.47 14.20 -2.46
N LYS A 15 -1.37 13.66 -2.95
CA LYS A 15 -1.37 12.50 -3.83
C LYS A 15 -1.84 11.28 -3.05
N LEU A 16 -2.82 10.56 -3.59
CA LEU A 16 -3.41 9.41 -2.91
C LEU A 16 -2.37 8.32 -2.60
N ASP A 17 -1.46 8.03 -3.52
CA ASP A 17 -0.36 7.08 -3.33
C ASP A 17 0.61 7.52 -2.23
N ALA A 18 0.96 8.82 -2.18
CA ALA A 18 1.86 9.37 -1.18
C ALA A 18 1.24 9.34 0.22
N ASP A 19 -0.04 9.71 0.35
CA ASP A 19 -0.74 9.72 1.63
C ASP A 19 -0.96 8.29 2.14
N LEU A 20 -1.33 7.35 1.26
CA LEU A 20 -1.39 5.92 1.60
C LEU A 20 -0.03 5.39 2.05
N ALA A 21 1.03 5.68 1.29
CA ALA A 21 2.38 5.23 1.65
C ALA A 21 2.82 5.80 3.01
N GLY A 22 2.59 7.08 3.26
CA GLY A 22 2.89 7.74 4.52
C GLY A 22 2.12 7.15 5.70
N ALA A 23 0.82 6.96 5.52
CA ALA A 23 -0.05 6.37 6.54
C ALA A 23 0.35 4.93 6.87
N MET A 24 0.60 4.09 5.86
CA MET A 24 1.05 2.71 6.05
C MET A 24 2.44 2.63 6.70
N MET A 25 3.36 3.52 6.31
CA MET A 25 4.70 3.57 6.90
C MET A 25 4.65 4.02 8.37
N SER A 26 3.62 4.75 8.80
CA SER A 26 3.44 5.16 10.20
C SER A 26 3.07 3.99 11.13
N ILE A 27 2.60 2.87 10.57
CA ILE A 27 2.25 1.68 11.35
C ILE A 27 3.53 1.07 11.92
N ASN A 28 3.54 0.82 13.24
CA ASN A 28 4.69 0.23 13.91
C ASN A 28 5.11 -1.10 13.26
N ALA A 29 6.42 -1.27 13.09
CA ALA A 29 7.07 -2.43 12.48
C ALA A 29 6.97 -2.52 10.94
N VAL A 30 6.23 -1.66 10.26
CA VAL A 30 6.29 -1.54 8.79
C VAL A 30 7.66 -1.00 8.39
N LYS A 31 8.24 -1.57 7.33
CA LYS A 31 9.58 -1.26 6.80
C LYS A 31 9.62 -0.94 5.32
N ALA A 32 8.58 -1.31 4.59
CA ALA A 32 8.40 -0.92 3.20
C ALA A 32 6.91 -0.83 2.89
N VAL A 33 6.59 -0.01 1.90
CA VAL A 33 5.27 0.11 1.31
C VAL A 33 5.42 0.08 -0.20
N GLU A 34 4.57 -0.65 -0.88
CA GLU A 34 4.49 -0.72 -2.33
C GLU A 34 3.07 -0.38 -2.79
N ILE A 35 2.95 0.34 -3.89
CA ILE A 35 1.68 0.63 -4.56
C ILE A 35 1.64 -0.16 -5.87
N GLY A 36 0.58 -0.93 -6.08
CA GLY A 36 0.45 -1.78 -7.28
C GLY A 36 1.61 -2.76 -7.44
N ALA A 37 2.25 -2.76 -8.59
CA ALA A 37 3.40 -3.63 -8.88
C ALA A 37 4.66 -3.33 -8.04
N GLY A 38 4.71 -2.15 -7.39
CA GLY A 38 5.79 -1.78 -6.49
C GLY A 38 7.18 -2.03 -7.06
N PHE A 39 8.04 -2.72 -6.31
CA PHE A 39 9.40 -3.05 -6.76
C PHE A 39 9.44 -3.99 -7.98
N ALA A 40 8.40 -4.77 -8.24
CA ALA A 40 8.36 -5.62 -9.43
C ALA A 40 8.36 -4.81 -10.73
N SER A 41 7.91 -3.55 -10.70
CA SER A 41 7.93 -2.65 -11.84
C SER A 41 9.33 -2.38 -12.39
N VAL A 42 10.36 -2.44 -11.52
CA VAL A 42 11.77 -2.20 -11.91
C VAL A 42 12.29 -3.26 -12.89
N ALA A 43 11.74 -4.46 -12.85
CA ALA A 43 12.10 -5.55 -13.75
C ALA A 43 11.33 -5.52 -15.09
N GLN A 44 10.32 -4.66 -15.22
CA GLN A 44 9.48 -4.53 -16.41
C GLN A 44 10.06 -3.50 -17.39
N ARG A 45 9.80 -3.73 -18.66
CA ARG A 45 10.01 -2.70 -19.68
C ARG A 45 8.83 -1.73 -19.71
N GLY A 46 9.03 -0.51 -20.16
CA GLY A 46 7.94 0.47 -20.27
C GLY A 46 6.75 -0.03 -21.12
N SER A 47 7.01 -0.86 -22.13
CA SER A 47 5.96 -1.52 -22.93
C SER A 47 5.18 -2.61 -22.20
N GLU A 48 5.67 -3.08 -21.06
CA GLU A 48 5.05 -4.15 -20.27
C GLU A 48 4.32 -3.60 -19.04
N HIS A 49 4.73 -2.40 -18.58
CA HIS A 49 4.21 -1.78 -17.35
C HIS A 49 2.90 -1.02 -17.55
N GLY A 50 2.55 -0.66 -18.79
CA GLY A 50 1.33 0.11 -19.07
C GLY A 50 0.06 -0.67 -18.73
N ASP A 51 -0.89 0.00 -18.09
CA ASP A 51 -2.23 -0.55 -17.86
C ASP A 51 -3.13 -0.20 -19.05
N GLU A 52 -3.24 -1.13 -19.99
CA GLU A 52 -4.05 -0.94 -21.19
C GLU A 52 -5.54 -0.90 -20.87
N LEU A 53 -6.28 -0.09 -21.60
CA LEU A 53 -7.71 0.08 -21.45
C LEU A 53 -8.44 -0.41 -22.71
N THR A 54 -9.42 -1.28 -22.51
CA THR A 54 -10.32 -1.77 -23.54
C THR A 54 -11.76 -1.29 -23.28
N PRO A 55 -12.69 -1.50 -24.19
CA PRO A 55 -14.10 -1.22 -23.93
C PRO A 55 -14.67 -1.99 -22.72
N GLU A 56 -14.08 -3.13 -22.38
CA GLU A 56 -14.44 -3.98 -21.25
C GLU A 56 -13.80 -3.52 -19.92
N GLY A 57 -12.81 -2.63 -19.97
CA GLY A 57 -12.10 -2.10 -18.82
C GLY A 57 -10.59 -2.25 -18.93
N PHE A 58 -9.90 -2.07 -17.81
CA PHE A 58 -8.45 -2.21 -17.72
C PHE A 58 -8.02 -3.69 -17.81
N VAL A 59 -6.96 -3.94 -18.59
CA VAL A 59 -6.39 -5.28 -18.79
C VAL A 59 -5.51 -5.69 -17.60
N THR A 60 -4.79 -4.72 -17.03
CA THR A 60 -3.86 -4.90 -15.90
C THR A 60 -4.07 -3.79 -14.86
N ASN A 61 -3.43 -3.93 -13.69
CA ASN A 61 -3.44 -2.92 -12.64
C ASN A 61 -2.03 -2.79 -12.01
N HIS A 62 -1.04 -2.54 -12.86
CA HIS A 62 0.35 -2.34 -12.40
C HIS A 62 0.50 -1.08 -11.56
N ALA A 63 -0.28 -0.04 -11.87
CA ALA A 63 -0.29 1.21 -11.12
C ALA A 63 -1.00 1.10 -9.76
N GLY A 64 -1.68 -0.02 -9.48
CA GLY A 64 -2.38 -0.23 -8.22
C GLY A 64 -3.56 0.70 -8.01
N GLY A 65 -4.28 1.05 -9.07
CA GLY A 65 -5.48 1.88 -9.03
C GLY A 65 -5.22 3.38 -8.88
N ILE A 66 -3.97 3.82 -8.99
CA ILE A 66 -3.58 5.22 -8.80
C ILE A 66 -2.63 5.66 -9.90
N LEU A 67 -3.00 6.68 -10.66
CA LEU A 67 -2.16 7.31 -11.68
C LEU A 67 -2.02 8.81 -11.40
N GLY A 68 -0.78 9.28 -11.37
CA GLY A 68 -0.49 10.70 -11.10
C GLY A 68 -0.96 11.19 -9.72
N GLY A 69 -1.16 10.29 -8.77
CA GLY A 69 -1.67 10.59 -7.44
C GLY A 69 -3.21 10.59 -7.34
N ILE A 70 -3.91 10.14 -8.38
CA ILE A 70 -5.38 10.19 -8.48
C ILE A 70 -5.91 8.79 -8.77
N SER A 71 -6.99 8.40 -8.10
CA SER A 71 -7.61 7.08 -8.30
C SER A 71 -8.21 6.92 -9.71
N THR A 72 -8.01 5.74 -10.29
CA THR A 72 -8.43 5.40 -11.67
C THR A 72 -9.79 4.72 -11.75
N GLY A 73 -10.36 4.32 -10.63
CA GLY A 73 -11.55 3.46 -10.56
C GLY A 73 -11.23 1.97 -10.52
N GLN A 74 -9.95 1.60 -10.64
CA GLN A 74 -9.48 0.24 -10.36
C GLN A 74 -9.31 0.04 -8.85
N ASP A 75 -9.13 -1.22 -8.45
CA ASP A 75 -8.82 -1.54 -7.07
C ASP A 75 -7.53 -0.86 -6.63
N VAL A 76 -7.55 -0.21 -5.47
CA VAL A 76 -6.36 0.37 -4.87
C VAL A 76 -5.62 -0.71 -4.12
N VAL A 77 -4.40 -1.00 -4.58
CA VAL A 77 -3.56 -2.08 -4.06
C VAL A 77 -2.33 -1.52 -3.37
N VAL A 78 -2.22 -1.83 -2.07
CA VAL A 78 -1.06 -1.45 -1.25
C VAL A 78 -0.50 -2.69 -0.58
N THR A 79 0.80 -2.89 -0.70
CA THR A 79 1.54 -3.97 -0.04
C THR A 79 2.48 -3.39 1.02
N ILE A 80 2.50 -3.98 2.21
CA ILE A 80 3.39 -3.55 3.29
C ILE A 80 4.32 -4.68 3.72
N ALA A 81 5.58 -4.35 3.98
CA ALA A 81 6.53 -5.27 4.57
C ALA A 81 6.66 -4.98 6.07
N ILE A 82 6.46 -5.99 6.89
CA ILE A 82 6.52 -5.88 8.34
C ILE A 82 7.74 -6.65 8.85
N LYS A 83 8.57 -5.99 9.68
CA LYS A 83 9.74 -6.65 10.26
C LYS A 83 9.30 -7.77 11.21
N PRO A 84 10.08 -8.86 11.32
CA PRO A 84 9.81 -9.91 12.29
C PRO A 84 9.93 -9.39 13.71
N THR A 85 9.25 -10.06 14.65
CA THR A 85 9.37 -9.78 16.07
C THR A 85 10.81 -9.95 16.53
N SER A 86 11.41 -8.89 17.06
CA SER A 86 12.78 -8.90 17.58
C SER A 86 12.84 -9.13 19.09
N SER A 87 11.72 -9.02 19.79
CA SER A 87 11.59 -9.24 21.24
C SER A 87 11.43 -10.73 21.52
N ILE A 88 12.51 -11.48 21.40
CA ILE A 88 12.55 -12.93 21.64
C ILE A 88 13.49 -13.24 22.82
N ARG A 89 13.27 -14.40 23.46
CA ARG A 89 14.05 -14.85 24.61
C ARG A 89 15.41 -15.41 24.22
N ILE A 90 16.18 -14.61 23.48
CA ILE A 90 17.56 -14.93 23.11
C ILE A 90 18.45 -13.83 23.69
N PRO A 91 19.44 -14.19 24.53
CA PRO A 91 20.39 -13.22 25.07
C PRO A 91 21.10 -12.46 23.95
N ARG A 92 21.20 -11.14 24.09
CA ARG A 92 21.84 -10.25 23.12
C ARG A 92 22.85 -9.34 23.77
N ARG A 93 23.91 -9.03 23.06
CA ARG A 93 24.91 -8.05 23.48
C ARG A 93 24.31 -6.65 23.42
N SER A 94 24.62 -5.85 24.45
CA SER A 94 24.26 -4.44 24.57
C SER A 94 25.33 -3.71 25.39
N ILE A 95 25.08 -2.46 25.71
CA ILE A 95 25.90 -1.66 26.62
C ILE A 95 25.04 -1.05 27.72
N ASP A 96 25.63 -0.83 28.89
CA ASP A 96 25.01 -0.08 29.99
C ASP A 96 25.12 1.45 29.75
N LYS A 97 24.61 2.24 30.70
CA LYS A 97 24.66 3.71 30.63
C LYS A 97 26.07 4.28 30.68
N GLN A 98 27.04 3.52 31.13
CA GLN A 98 28.45 3.87 31.22
C GLN A 98 29.25 3.41 29.98
N GLY A 99 28.60 2.67 29.06
CA GLY A 99 29.23 2.13 27.87
C GLY A 99 29.87 0.77 28.04
N ASN A 100 29.72 0.09 29.20
CA ASN A 100 30.28 -1.22 29.40
C ASN A 100 29.44 -2.30 28.71
N PRO A 101 30.07 -3.37 28.17
CA PRO A 101 29.36 -4.47 27.57
C PRO A 101 28.48 -5.23 28.56
N VAL A 102 27.22 -5.44 28.22
CA VAL A 102 26.27 -6.22 29.01
C VAL A 102 25.50 -7.19 28.10
N THR A 103 24.91 -8.21 28.73
CA THR A 103 23.96 -9.08 28.04
C THR A 103 22.55 -8.74 28.54
N VAL A 104 21.66 -8.53 27.58
CA VAL A 104 20.24 -8.28 27.84
C VAL A 104 19.39 -9.41 27.32
N GLU A 105 18.33 -9.75 28.04
CA GLU A 105 17.35 -10.74 27.67
C GLU A 105 15.95 -10.14 27.79
N THR A 106 15.12 -10.38 26.77
CA THR A 106 13.75 -9.92 26.78
C THR A 106 12.86 -10.98 27.43
N ASN A 107 12.24 -10.62 28.56
CA ASN A 107 11.30 -11.46 29.27
C ASN A 107 9.87 -10.98 29.03
N GLY A 108 8.92 -11.90 28.95
CA GLY A 108 7.50 -11.61 28.77
C GLY A 108 6.87 -12.41 27.63
N ARG A 109 5.58 -12.15 27.40
CA ARG A 109 4.84 -12.71 26.26
C ARG A 109 4.95 -11.76 25.08
N HIS A 110 5.39 -12.27 23.95
CA HIS A 110 5.43 -11.54 22.67
C HIS A 110 4.70 -12.35 21.59
N ASP A 111 4.05 -11.64 20.67
CA ASP A 111 3.40 -12.30 19.54
C ASP A 111 4.48 -12.82 18.56
N PRO A 112 4.35 -14.05 18.05
CA PRO A 112 5.33 -14.64 17.15
C PRO A 112 5.34 -13.94 15.77
N CYS A 113 4.20 -13.36 15.35
CA CYS A 113 4.05 -12.63 14.11
C CYS A 113 3.24 -11.35 14.33
N VAL A 114 3.84 -10.20 14.07
CA VAL A 114 3.17 -8.90 14.16
C VAL A 114 2.18 -8.70 13.02
N GLY A 115 2.41 -9.33 11.87
CA GLY A 115 1.61 -9.18 10.65
C GLY A 115 0.14 -9.52 10.84
N ILE A 116 -0.15 -10.56 11.61
CA ILE A 116 -1.54 -10.98 11.89
C ILE A 116 -2.35 -9.84 12.53
N ARG A 117 -1.76 -9.11 13.45
CA ARG A 117 -2.42 -7.98 14.12
C ARG A 117 -2.34 -6.69 13.30
N ALA A 118 -1.36 -6.58 12.41
CA ALA A 118 -1.19 -5.41 11.56
C ALA A 118 -2.24 -5.38 10.42
N THR A 119 -2.78 -6.52 10.00
CA THR A 119 -3.77 -6.57 8.91
C THR A 119 -4.97 -5.66 9.17
N PRO A 120 -5.76 -5.81 10.25
CA PRO A 120 -6.90 -4.93 10.50
C PRO A 120 -6.48 -3.47 10.75
N ILE A 121 -5.25 -3.22 11.23
CA ILE A 121 -4.73 -1.87 11.39
C ILE A 121 -4.48 -1.23 10.01
N ALA A 122 -3.89 -1.99 9.08
CA ALA A 122 -3.65 -1.52 7.71
C ALA A 122 -4.97 -1.26 6.97
N GLU A 123 -5.97 -2.14 7.12
CA GLU A 123 -7.31 -1.94 6.57
C GLU A 123 -7.95 -0.65 7.10
N ALA A 124 -7.91 -0.44 8.40
CA ALA A 124 -8.45 0.77 9.04
C ALA A 124 -7.70 2.02 8.57
N MET A 125 -6.37 1.96 8.45
CA MET A 125 -5.57 3.08 7.97
C MET A 125 -5.87 3.42 6.51
N MET A 126 -6.03 2.41 5.64
CA MET A 126 -6.47 2.61 4.26
C MET A 126 -7.85 3.29 4.21
N ALA A 127 -8.80 2.82 5.02
CA ALA A 127 -10.15 3.40 5.07
C ALA A 127 -10.13 4.87 5.51
N LEU A 128 -9.29 5.23 6.49
CA LEU A 128 -9.14 6.61 6.96
C LEU A 128 -8.60 7.53 5.86
N VAL A 129 -7.55 7.11 5.16
CA VAL A 129 -6.97 7.90 4.05
C VAL A 129 -7.97 8.04 2.91
N LEU A 130 -8.62 6.96 2.50
CA LEU A 130 -9.63 7.01 1.43
C LEU A 130 -10.82 7.91 1.81
N MET A 131 -11.26 7.89 3.07
CA MET A 131 -12.34 8.76 3.53
C MET A 131 -11.92 10.23 3.52
N ASP A 132 -10.69 10.55 3.91
CA ASP A 132 -10.17 11.92 3.85
C ASP A 132 -10.18 12.43 2.41
N HIS A 133 -9.66 11.65 1.46
CA HIS A 133 -9.71 11.99 0.03
C HIS A 133 -11.13 12.08 -0.52
N ALA A 134 -12.06 11.26 -0.05
CA ALA A 134 -13.48 11.36 -0.42
C ALA A 134 -14.08 12.69 0.02
N LEU A 135 -13.78 13.13 1.25
CA LEU A 135 -14.26 14.41 1.78
C LEU A 135 -13.62 15.60 1.07
N LEU A 136 -12.32 15.54 0.78
CA LEU A 136 -11.61 16.54 -0.02
C LEU A 136 -12.20 16.66 -1.43
N HIS A 137 -12.41 15.52 -2.08
CA HIS A 137 -13.03 15.46 -3.41
C HIS A 137 -14.42 16.11 -3.40
N ARG A 138 -15.25 15.77 -2.41
CA ARG A 138 -16.58 16.36 -2.26
C ARG A 138 -16.52 17.86 -1.98
N ALA A 139 -15.57 18.31 -1.17
CA ALA A 139 -15.39 19.73 -0.86
C ALA A 139 -14.99 20.55 -2.11
N GLN A 140 -14.18 19.96 -3.01
CA GLN A 140 -13.73 20.63 -4.24
C GLN A 140 -14.77 20.59 -5.35
N ASN A 141 -15.44 19.46 -5.53
CA ASN A 141 -16.29 19.18 -6.68
C ASN A 141 -17.80 19.22 -6.33
N ALA A 142 -18.14 19.24 -5.07
CA ALA A 142 -19.52 19.14 -4.58
C ALA A 142 -20.26 17.94 -5.22
N ASP A 143 -21.44 18.16 -5.76
CA ASP A 143 -22.25 17.14 -6.41
C ASP A 143 -22.21 17.28 -7.95
N VAL A 144 -21.12 17.83 -8.48
CA VAL A 144 -20.94 17.97 -9.93
C VAL A 144 -20.96 16.58 -10.58
N GLN A 145 -21.89 16.42 -11.52
CA GLN A 145 -21.97 15.21 -12.35
C GLN A 145 -21.25 15.45 -13.66
N THR A 146 -20.27 14.62 -13.97
CA THR A 146 -19.59 14.67 -15.25
C THR A 146 -20.41 13.96 -16.33
N ALA A 147 -20.36 14.47 -17.56
CA ALA A 147 -20.89 13.81 -18.73
C ALA A 147 -19.92 12.71 -19.27
N THR A 148 -18.74 12.56 -18.68
CA THR A 148 -17.77 11.54 -19.07
C THR A 148 -18.36 10.14 -18.83
N PRO A 149 -18.35 9.24 -19.83
CA PRO A 149 -18.78 7.87 -19.64
C PRO A 149 -18.01 7.20 -18.51
N LYS A 150 -18.72 6.42 -17.68
CA LYS A 150 -18.06 5.57 -16.69
C LYS A 150 -17.30 4.47 -17.41
N ILE A 151 -16.00 4.44 -17.22
CA ILE A 151 -15.18 3.33 -17.68
C ILE A 151 -15.38 2.18 -16.69
N PRO A 152 -15.68 0.96 -17.13
CA PRO A 152 -15.76 -0.18 -16.26
C PRO A 152 -14.41 -0.33 -15.52
N GLY A 153 -14.42 -0.22 -14.20
CA GLY A 153 -13.27 -0.66 -13.39
C GLY A 153 -13.07 -2.15 -13.63
N SER A 154 -11.84 -2.62 -13.71
CA SER A 154 -11.61 -4.04 -13.78
C SER A 154 -11.98 -4.66 -12.42
N SER A 155 -13.19 -5.13 -12.31
CA SER A 155 -13.61 -6.02 -11.20
C SER A 155 -13.06 -7.44 -11.37
N THR A 156 -12.21 -7.65 -12.39
CA THR A 156 -11.51 -8.90 -12.54
C THR A 156 -10.35 -8.90 -11.56
N HIS A 157 -10.40 -9.81 -10.62
CA HIS A 157 -9.30 -10.26 -9.80
C HIS A 157 -8.12 -10.69 -10.69
N GLY A 158 -7.42 -9.73 -11.25
CA GLY A 158 -6.10 -9.93 -11.81
C GLY A 158 -5.16 -10.20 -10.63
N ALA A 159 -5.10 -11.45 -10.20
CA ALA A 159 -4.02 -11.86 -9.34
C ALA A 159 -2.73 -11.37 -10.00
N VAL A 160 -2.03 -10.44 -9.36
CA VAL A 160 -0.65 -10.13 -9.70
C VAL A 160 0.05 -11.48 -9.82
N PRO A 161 0.55 -11.90 -10.98
CA PRO A 161 1.20 -13.20 -11.09
C PRO A 161 2.36 -13.19 -10.10
N ALA A 162 2.32 -14.11 -9.15
CA ALA A 162 3.39 -14.30 -8.19
C ALA A 162 4.70 -14.37 -8.99
N SER A 163 5.59 -13.42 -8.74
CA SER A 163 6.89 -13.35 -9.40
C SER A 163 7.52 -14.73 -9.33
N LYS A 164 7.77 -15.35 -10.48
CA LYS A 164 8.57 -16.59 -10.55
C LYS A 164 9.87 -16.28 -9.83
N LYS A 165 10.10 -16.98 -8.71
CA LYS A 165 11.41 -16.94 -8.04
C LYS A 165 12.48 -17.21 -9.09
N PRO A 166 13.57 -16.43 -9.14
CA PRO A 166 14.71 -16.80 -9.96
C PRO A 166 15.18 -18.15 -9.47
N THR A 167 15.16 -19.13 -10.36
CA THR A 167 15.84 -20.41 -10.15
C THR A 167 17.33 -20.13 -10.08
N ALA A 168 17.93 -20.53 -8.96
CA ALA A 168 19.36 -20.43 -8.69
C ALA A 168 20.18 -21.21 -9.73
#